data_1b16ec600f8b469d24e8615ef83a491b
#
_entry.id   1b16ec600f8b469d24e8615ef83a491b
#
_cell.length_a   1.000
_cell.length_b   1.000
_cell.length_c   1.000
_cell.angle_alpha   90.00
_cell.angle_beta   90.00
_cell.angle_gamma   90.00
#
_symmetry.space_group_name_H-M   'P 1'
#
loop_
_entity.id
_entity.type
_entity.pdbx_description
1 polymer ?
#
loop_
_entity_poly.entity_id
_entity_poly.type
_entity_poly.pdbx_seq_one_letter_code
_entity_poly.pdbx_strand_id
1 'polypeptide(L)'
;MKLKKILMESNVWDRKFGEKLPTLADVQRKFEQKKLNEATRWSVGIEDPNGKVTSVYGHYDGYPEYVGKLLKKHFSNPSLVKQLIKLGKSGISTLGKKIGKKHDFDMPYDEKEKLGYTTFYGRDRGEGGNFTQVSKDRTQIKTNSGEEFLYIWSVKDKKWYYKDEDWPNKRWEEL
;
A
#
# COMPACT_ATOMS: atom_id res chain seq x y z
N MET A 1 -25.53 1.94 -2.29
CA MET A 1 -25.47 2.52 -0.93
C MET A 1 -24.33 3.50 -0.68
N LYS A 2 -23.24 3.53 -1.48
CA LYS A 2 -22.09 4.47 -1.32
C LYS A 2 -22.36 5.92 -1.75
N LEU A 3 -23.22 6.16 -2.74
CA LEU A 3 -23.52 7.52 -3.23
C LEU A 3 -24.19 8.42 -2.17
N LYS A 4 -25.04 7.86 -1.31
CA LYS A 4 -25.73 8.60 -0.25
C LYS A 4 -24.76 9.11 0.84
N LYS A 5 -23.69 8.36 1.11
CA LYS A 5 -22.67 8.75 2.09
C LYS A 5 -21.77 9.88 1.56
N ILE A 6 -21.43 9.83 0.25
CA ILE A 6 -20.64 10.87 -0.44
C ILE A 6 -21.38 12.20 -0.47
N LEU A 7 -22.70 12.18 -0.68
CA LEU A 7 -23.54 13.40 -0.69
C LEU A 7 -23.72 14.00 0.71
N MET A 8 -23.61 13.22 1.79
CA MET A 8 -23.71 13.72 3.16
C MET A 8 -22.39 14.30 3.70
N GLU A 9 -21.25 13.88 3.16
CA GLU A 9 -19.93 14.39 3.56
C GLU A 9 -19.47 15.62 2.75
N SER A 10 -20.15 15.97 1.65
CA SER A 10 -19.91 17.23 0.94
C SER A 10 -20.63 18.33 1.67
N ASN A 11 -19.91 19.38 2.09
CA ASN A 11 -20.46 20.64 2.63
C ASN A 11 -21.26 21.38 1.53
N VAL A 12 -22.30 20.73 1.02
CA VAL A 12 -23.18 21.27 -0.04
C VAL A 12 -23.87 22.54 0.45
N TRP A 13 -23.98 22.70 1.78
CA TRP A 13 -24.65 23.85 2.43
C TRP A 13 -23.75 25.08 2.62
N ASP A 14 -22.43 24.96 2.49
CA ASP A 14 -21.47 26.07 2.64
C ASP A 14 -21.27 26.87 1.33
N ARG A 15 -22.16 26.70 0.36
CA ARG A 15 -22.09 27.36 -0.95
C ARG A 15 -22.63 28.78 -0.91
N LYS A 16 -21.97 29.65 -1.65
CA LYS A 16 -22.48 30.99 -1.93
C LYS A 16 -23.68 30.88 -2.87
N PHE A 17 -24.71 31.69 -2.61
CA PHE A 17 -25.89 31.75 -3.45
C PHE A 17 -25.49 32.09 -4.91
N GLY A 18 -25.97 31.30 -5.88
CA GLY A 18 -25.65 31.49 -7.32
C GLY A 18 -24.45 30.64 -7.81
N GLU A 19 -23.74 29.94 -6.96
CA GLU A 19 -22.65 29.04 -7.36
C GLU A 19 -23.18 27.80 -8.08
N LYS A 20 -22.63 27.49 -9.28
CA LYS A 20 -23.05 26.30 -10.06
C LYS A 20 -22.86 25.00 -9.30
N LEU A 21 -23.81 24.10 -9.39
CA LEU A 21 -23.68 22.73 -8.86
C LEU A 21 -22.49 22.02 -9.52
N PRO A 22 -21.65 21.30 -8.77
CA PRO A 22 -20.60 20.49 -9.38
C PRO A 22 -21.24 19.44 -10.30
N THR A 23 -20.62 19.24 -11.43
CA THR A 23 -21.01 18.16 -12.33
C THR A 23 -20.63 16.81 -11.73
N LEU A 24 -21.24 15.72 -12.22
CA LEU A 24 -20.87 14.36 -11.82
C LEU A 24 -19.36 14.11 -12.03
N ALA A 25 -18.80 14.65 -13.11
CA ALA A 25 -17.36 14.56 -13.40
C ALA A 25 -16.49 15.31 -12.36
N ASP A 26 -16.96 16.45 -11.85
CA ASP A 26 -16.25 17.20 -10.79
C ASP A 26 -16.29 16.43 -9.45
N VAL A 27 -17.43 15.81 -9.15
CA VAL A 27 -17.57 14.97 -7.95
C VAL A 27 -16.68 13.73 -8.06
N GLN A 28 -16.66 13.06 -9.22
CA GLN A 28 -15.79 11.93 -9.47
C GLN A 28 -14.31 12.31 -9.36
N ARG A 29 -13.91 13.42 -9.99
CA ARG A 29 -12.52 13.92 -9.94
C ARG A 29 -12.10 14.26 -8.51
N LYS A 30 -12.95 14.93 -7.73
CA LYS A 30 -12.70 15.20 -6.30
C LYS A 30 -12.62 13.92 -5.48
N PHE A 31 -13.45 12.94 -5.77
CA PHE A 31 -13.43 11.63 -5.11
C PHE A 31 -12.14 10.87 -5.42
N GLU A 32 -11.72 10.86 -6.68
CA GLU A 32 -10.45 10.27 -7.12
C GLU A 32 -9.25 10.99 -6.49
N GLN A 33 -9.26 12.33 -6.46
CA GLN A 33 -8.23 13.12 -5.77
C GLN A 33 -8.21 12.89 -4.26
N LYS A 34 -9.37 12.74 -3.62
CA LYS A 34 -9.45 12.41 -2.19
C LYS A 34 -8.91 11.00 -1.93
N LYS A 35 -9.24 10.04 -2.80
CA LYS A 35 -8.71 8.67 -2.74
C LYS A 35 -7.19 8.63 -2.94
N LEU A 36 -6.63 9.50 -3.77
CA LEU A 36 -5.19 9.68 -3.96
C LEU A 36 -4.50 10.35 -2.76
N ASN A 37 -5.24 11.15 -1.97
CA ASN A 37 -4.72 11.85 -0.79
C ASN A 37 -4.93 11.07 0.52
N GLU A 38 -5.77 10.05 0.55
CA GLU A 38 -5.90 9.13 1.67
C GLU A 38 -4.79 8.09 1.58
N ALA A 39 -4.14 7.80 2.73
CA ALA A 39 -3.12 6.77 2.79
C ALA A 39 -3.71 5.42 2.39
N THR A 40 -3.45 4.97 1.17
CA THR A 40 -3.85 3.64 0.68
C THR A 40 -2.97 2.60 1.34
N ARG A 41 -3.53 1.92 2.34
CA ARG A 41 -2.83 0.93 3.16
C ARG A 41 -2.71 -0.40 2.42
N TRP A 42 -1.62 -1.09 2.66
CA TRP A 42 -1.32 -2.34 1.97
C TRP A 42 -0.53 -3.30 2.86
N SER A 43 -0.40 -4.51 2.40
CA SER A 43 0.44 -5.53 3.01
C SER A 43 1.31 -6.18 1.95
N VAL A 44 2.55 -6.52 2.30
CA VAL A 44 3.46 -7.26 1.43
C VAL A 44 3.99 -8.49 2.13
N GLY A 45 4.02 -9.61 1.43
CA GLY A 45 4.46 -10.86 1.99
C GLY A 45 5.20 -11.75 1.01
N ILE A 46 5.72 -12.85 1.55
CA ILE A 46 6.34 -13.94 0.81
C ILE A 46 5.63 -15.25 1.16
N GLU A 47 5.29 -16.01 0.14
CA GLU A 47 4.74 -17.35 0.25
C GLU A 47 5.85 -18.37 -0.01
N ASP A 48 6.10 -19.20 0.98
CA ASP A 48 7.03 -20.32 0.88
C ASP A 48 6.47 -21.45 0.01
N PRO A 49 7.30 -22.39 -0.48
CA PRO A 49 6.85 -23.52 -1.31
C PRO A 49 5.74 -24.39 -0.70
N ASN A 50 5.62 -24.41 0.63
CA ASN A 50 4.56 -25.10 1.40
C ASN A 50 3.29 -24.29 1.58
N GLY A 51 3.17 -23.11 0.95
CA GLY A 51 2.01 -22.25 1.03
C GLY A 51 1.98 -21.28 2.21
N LYS A 52 2.87 -21.44 3.21
CA LYS A 52 2.93 -20.54 4.36
C LYS A 52 3.32 -19.13 3.93
N VAL A 53 2.59 -18.13 4.40
CA VAL A 53 2.81 -16.73 4.08
C VAL A 53 3.31 -15.97 5.30
N THR A 54 4.36 -15.18 5.10
CA THR A 54 4.82 -14.17 6.07
C THR A 54 4.67 -12.79 5.43
N SER A 55 3.94 -11.90 6.09
CA SER A 55 3.65 -10.55 5.57
C SER A 55 3.85 -9.46 6.60
N VAL A 56 4.00 -8.23 6.12
CA VAL A 56 4.14 -7.01 6.92
C VAL A 56 3.27 -5.89 6.33
N TYR A 57 2.92 -4.93 7.17
CA TYR A 57 2.10 -3.77 6.84
C TYR A 57 2.87 -2.70 6.06
N GLY A 58 2.19 -2.03 5.14
CA GLY A 58 2.64 -0.83 4.43
C GLY A 58 1.59 0.27 4.48
N HIS A 59 2.03 1.54 4.54
CA HIS A 59 1.11 2.63 4.86
C HIS A 59 0.69 3.46 3.65
N TYR A 60 1.63 3.96 2.85
CA TYR A 60 1.34 4.90 1.77
C TYR A 60 1.38 4.27 0.39
N ASP A 61 0.55 4.80 -0.51
CA ASP A 61 0.57 4.56 -1.95
C ASP A 61 0.40 3.08 -2.36
N GLY A 62 -0.42 2.34 -1.60
CA GLY A 62 -0.59 0.88 -1.74
C GLY A 62 -1.23 0.40 -3.04
N TYR A 63 -1.64 1.26 -3.94
CA TYR A 63 -2.35 0.88 -5.17
C TYR A 63 -1.41 0.19 -6.20
N PRO A 64 -1.96 -0.68 -7.07
CA PRO A 64 -1.18 -1.48 -8.02
C PRO A 64 -0.32 -0.67 -8.99
N GLU A 65 -0.78 0.52 -9.37
CA GLU A 65 -0.08 1.42 -10.29
C GLU A 65 1.21 2.01 -9.70
N TYR A 66 1.35 2.01 -8.37
CA TYR A 66 2.55 2.48 -7.70
C TYR A 66 3.30 1.35 -7.00
N VAL A 67 2.82 0.88 -5.83
CA VAL A 67 3.47 -0.20 -5.07
C VAL A 67 3.58 -1.46 -5.90
N GLY A 68 2.51 -1.87 -6.61
CA GLY A 68 2.54 -3.04 -7.47
C GLY A 68 3.63 -2.97 -8.53
N LYS A 69 3.71 -1.84 -9.27
CA LYS A 69 4.78 -1.64 -10.28
C LYS A 69 6.18 -1.65 -9.68
N LEU A 70 6.37 -1.06 -8.48
CA LEU A 70 7.67 -1.07 -7.80
C LEU A 70 8.07 -2.50 -7.39
N LEU A 71 7.15 -3.27 -6.81
CA LEU A 71 7.38 -4.65 -6.42
C LEU A 71 7.77 -5.51 -7.62
N LYS A 72 6.98 -5.45 -8.69
CA LYS A 72 7.25 -6.19 -9.93
C LYS A 72 8.58 -5.85 -10.55
N LYS A 73 8.93 -4.57 -10.61
CA LYS A 73 10.14 -4.09 -11.28
C LYS A 73 11.41 -4.28 -10.46
N HIS A 74 11.35 -4.10 -9.14
CA HIS A 74 12.53 -3.95 -8.31
C HIS A 74 12.70 -5.03 -7.23
N PHE A 75 11.65 -5.77 -6.90
CA PHE A 75 11.66 -6.76 -5.82
C PHE A 75 11.30 -8.18 -6.31
N SER A 76 11.59 -8.52 -7.56
CA SER A 76 11.36 -9.86 -8.13
C SER A 76 12.48 -10.86 -7.80
N ASN A 77 13.06 -10.73 -6.60
CA ASN A 77 14.07 -11.64 -6.06
C ASN A 77 13.68 -12.06 -4.63
N PRO A 78 13.60 -13.37 -4.34
CA PRO A 78 13.20 -13.85 -3.00
C PRO A 78 14.04 -13.29 -1.86
N SER A 79 15.35 -13.09 -2.07
CA SER A 79 16.25 -12.54 -1.05
C SER A 79 15.93 -11.09 -0.73
N LEU A 80 15.62 -10.26 -1.75
CA LEU A 80 15.19 -8.87 -1.57
C LEU A 80 13.83 -8.79 -0.89
N VAL A 81 12.88 -9.66 -1.25
CA VAL A 81 11.57 -9.72 -0.60
C VAL A 81 11.71 -10.11 0.88
N LYS A 82 12.52 -11.12 1.19
CA LYS A 82 12.82 -11.51 2.59
C LYS A 82 13.45 -10.36 3.38
N GLN A 83 14.38 -9.63 2.76
CA GLN A 83 15.00 -8.46 3.39
C GLN A 83 13.97 -7.32 3.61
N LEU A 84 13.09 -7.06 2.65
CA LEU A 84 12.02 -6.08 2.76
C LEU A 84 11.09 -6.41 3.94
N ILE A 85 10.66 -7.67 4.06
CA ILE A 85 9.80 -8.15 5.15
C ILE A 85 10.52 -8.07 6.50
N LYS A 86 11.79 -8.48 6.55
CA LYS A 86 12.59 -8.43 7.79
C LYS A 86 12.71 -7.00 8.33
N LEU A 87 13.00 -6.03 7.47
CA LEU A 87 13.10 -4.62 7.84
C LEU A 87 11.73 -3.98 8.07
N GLY A 88 10.72 -4.45 7.37
CA GLY A 88 9.33 -4.02 7.50
C GLY A 88 8.59 -4.56 8.73
N LYS A 89 9.26 -5.22 9.67
CA LYS A 89 8.63 -5.78 10.89
C LYS A 89 7.81 -4.74 11.65
N SER A 90 8.29 -3.52 11.77
CA SER A 90 7.57 -2.39 12.39
C SER A 90 6.73 -1.58 11.40
N GLY A 91 6.49 -2.11 10.21
CA GLY A 91 5.77 -1.47 9.11
C GLY A 91 6.69 -0.75 8.13
N ILE A 92 6.18 -0.66 6.89
CA ILE A 92 6.79 0.12 5.80
C ILE A 92 6.00 1.43 5.67
N SER A 93 6.67 2.57 5.80
CA SER A 93 6.02 3.86 5.59
C SER A 93 5.78 4.07 4.09
N THR A 94 6.84 4.06 3.29
CA THR A 94 6.78 4.28 1.84
C THR A 94 7.72 3.29 1.14
N LEU A 95 7.23 2.62 0.10
CA LEU A 95 8.05 1.74 -0.72
C LEU A 95 8.84 2.57 -1.75
N GLY A 96 10.14 2.37 -1.79
CA GLY A 96 11.02 2.94 -2.80
C GLY A 96 11.49 1.90 -3.83
N LYS A 97 12.30 2.34 -4.78
CA LYS A 97 12.90 1.46 -5.82
C LYS A 97 13.91 0.46 -5.25
N LYS A 98 14.42 0.70 -4.06
CA LYS A 98 15.40 -0.17 -3.36
C LYS A 98 15.29 0.01 -1.85
N ILE A 99 15.76 -0.96 -1.10
CA ILE A 99 15.78 -0.91 0.36
C ILE A 99 16.63 0.27 0.87
N GLY A 100 17.82 0.43 0.29
CA GLY A 100 18.70 1.56 0.59
C GLY A 100 19.25 1.59 2.02
N LYS A 101 19.97 2.68 2.33
CA LYS A 101 20.48 2.99 3.68
C LYS A 101 19.34 3.56 4.55
N LYS A 102 19.65 3.80 5.83
CA LYS A 102 18.75 4.53 6.74
C LYS A 102 18.42 5.90 6.12
N HIS A 103 17.12 6.26 6.21
CA HIS A 103 16.64 7.53 5.67
C HIS A 103 17.20 8.69 6.48
N ASP A 104 17.72 9.69 5.78
CA ASP A 104 18.12 10.95 6.36
C ASP A 104 17.00 11.97 6.19
N PHE A 105 16.37 12.38 7.30
CA PHE A 105 15.24 13.31 7.29
C PHE A 105 15.68 14.77 7.07
N ASP A 106 16.94 15.08 7.28
CA ASP A 106 17.51 16.43 7.08
C ASP A 106 17.90 16.68 5.61
N MET A 107 17.97 15.62 4.80
CA MET A 107 18.24 15.72 3.36
C MET A 107 17.08 16.41 2.61
N PRO A 108 17.34 17.30 1.64
CA PRO A 108 16.33 17.91 0.78
C PRO A 108 15.42 16.88 0.09
N TYR A 109 14.13 17.22 -0.10
CA TYR A 109 13.13 16.29 -0.62
C TYR A 109 13.47 15.74 -2.01
N ASP A 110 13.92 16.58 -2.92
CA ASP A 110 14.31 16.21 -4.28
C ASP A 110 15.50 15.26 -4.35
N GLU A 111 16.45 15.35 -3.42
CA GLU A 111 17.54 14.39 -3.28
C GLU A 111 17.04 13.05 -2.73
N LYS A 112 16.13 13.09 -1.74
CA LYS A 112 15.48 11.87 -1.21
C LYS A 112 14.75 11.11 -2.30
N GLU A 113 13.97 11.79 -3.12
CA GLU A 113 13.23 11.20 -4.23
C GLU A 113 14.16 10.55 -5.27
N LYS A 114 15.26 11.20 -5.62
CA LYS A 114 16.29 10.64 -6.53
C LYS A 114 16.92 9.36 -5.99
N LEU A 115 17.13 9.25 -4.68
CA LEU A 115 17.68 8.04 -4.05
C LEU A 115 16.73 6.85 -4.16
N GLY A 116 15.42 7.07 -4.08
CA GLY A 116 14.40 6.05 -4.20
C GLY A 116 14.49 4.97 -3.11
N TYR A 117 14.84 5.34 -1.88
CA TYR A 117 14.96 4.40 -0.77
C TYR A 117 13.60 4.12 -0.14
N THR A 118 13.40 2.86 0.28
CA THR A 118 12.27 2.45 1.09
C THR A 118 12.41 2.99 2.51
N THR A 119 11.34 3.58 3.05
CA THR A 119 11.30 4.11 4.42
C THR A 119 10.54 3.13 5.33
N PHE A 120 11.18 2.71 6.42
CA PHE A 120 10.62 1.80 7.41
C PHE A 120 10.37 2.54 8.74
N TYR A 121 9.26 2.26 9.39
CA TYR A 121 8.92 2.86 10.68
C TYR A 121 9.99 2.58 11.75
N GLY A 122 10.39 1.32 11.92
CA GLY A 122 11.39 0.97 12.94
C GLY A 122 12.79 1.47 12.62
N ARG A 123 13.31 1.16 11.42
CA ARG A 123 14.70 1.51 11.03
C ARG A 123 14.93 3.01 10.93
N ASP A 124 13.99 3.71 10.32
CA ASP A 124 14.21 5.09 9.89
C ASP A 124 13.63 6.10 10.88
N ARG A 125 12.47 5.80 11.47
CA ARG A 125 11.77 6.70 12.37
C ARG A 125 11.92 6.34 13.85
N GLY A 126 12.48 5.16 14.17
CA GLY A 126 12.58 4.69 15.55
C GLY A 126 11.23 4.27 16.16
N GLU A 127 10.19 4.12 15.33
CA GLU A 127 8.86 3.74 15.79
C GLU A 127 8.81 2.23 16.04
N GLY A 128 8.42 1.85 17.26
CA GLY A 128 8.26 0.45 17.66
C GLY A 128 7.01 -0.18 17.07
N GLY A 129 6.92 -1.49 17.18
CA GLY A 129 5.76 -2.27 16.75
C GLY A 129 6.15 -3.59 16.11
N ASN A 130 5.17 -4.48 15.98
CA ASN A 130 5.34 -5.73 15.25
C ASN A 130 4.09 -5.98 14.38
N PHE A 131 4.20 -5.64 13.11
CA PHE A 131 3.16 -5.85 12.11
C PHE A 131 3.42 -7.11 11.26
N THR A 132 4.31 -7.99 11.72
CA THR A 132 4.53 -9.27 11.04
C THR A 132 3.38 -10.21 11.30
N GLN A 133 2.77 -10.69 10.24
CA GLN A 133 1.75 -11.73 10.27
C GLN A 133 2.29 -13.01 9.63
N VAL A 134 1.89 -14.14 10.19
CA VAL A 134 2.19 -15.46 9.65
C VAL A 134 0.87 -16.21 9.46
N SER A 135 0.59 -16.59 8.22
CA SER A 135 -0.64 -17.30 7.83
C SER A 135 -0.28 -18.66 7.22
N LYS A 136 -1.19 -19.65 7.34
CA LYS A 136 -0.98 -20.98 6.75
C LYS A 136 -0.98 -20.95 5.23
N ASP A 137 -1.78 -20.02 4.66
CA ASP A 137 -1.92 -19.80 3.23
C ASP A 137 -2.41 -18.38 2.94
N ARG A 138 -2.50 -18.03 1.64
CA ARG A 138 -2.95 -16.70 1.19
C ARG A 138 -4.37 -16.34 1.61
N THR A 139 -5.25 -17.32 1.82
CA THR A 139 -6.67 -17.07 2.14
C THR A 139 -6.87 -16.64 3.59
N GLN A 140 -5.89 -16.90 4.44
CA GLN A 140 -5.92 -16.62 5.87
C GLN A 140 -5.17 -15.35 6.28
N ILE A 141 -4.72 -14.56 5.32
CA ILE A 141 -4.12 -13.25 5.60
C ILE A 141 -5.20 -12.32 6.12
N LYS A 142 -4.93 -11.66 7.25
CA LYS A 142 -5.87 -10.72 7.88
C LYS A 142 -5.48 -9.28 7.56
N THR A 143 -6.48 -8.45 7.29
CA THR A 143 -6.34 -6.99 7.07
C THR A 143 -6.68 -6.23 8.36
N ASN A 144 -5.86 -6.41 9.40
CA ASN A 144 -6.14 -5.89 10.74
C ASN A 144 -5.97 -4.37 10.86
N SER A 145 -5.23 -3.76 9.94
CA SER A 145 -4.91 -2.32 9.96
C SER A 145 -5.62 -1.56 8.84
N GLY A 146 -6.64 -2.18 8.21
CA GLY A 146 -7.41 -1.58 7.13
C GLY A 146 -6.66 -1.56 5.80
N GLU A 147 -5.86 -2.61 5.54
CA GLU A 147 -5.18 -2.76 4.27
C GLU A 147 -6.18 -2.95 3.14
N GLU A 148 -6.05 -2.14 2.09
CA GLU A 148 -6.87 -2.17 0.88
C GLU A 148 -6.28 -3.12 -0.16
N PHE A 149 -4.94 -3.25 -0.20
CA PHE A 149 -4.23 -4.13 -1.14
C PHE A 149 -3.30 -5.09 -0.42
N LEU A 150 -3.29 -6.33 -0.89
CA LEU A 150 -2.37 -7.37 -0.43
C LEU A 150 -1.47 -7.79 -1.59
N TYR A 151 -0.15 -7.87 -1.36
CA TYR A 151 0.86 -8.29 -2.34
C TYR A 151 1.64 -9.47 -1.82
N ILE A 152 1.72 -10.56 -2.59
CA ILE A 152 2.42 -11.78 -2.20
C ILE A 152 3.37 -12.23 -3.30
N TRP A 153 4.64 -12.38 -2.96
CA TRP A 153 5.62 -13.05 -3.78
C TRP A 153 5.53 -14.56 -3.56
N SER A 154 5.18 -15.32 -4.59
CA SER A 154 5.23 -16.78 -4.55
C SER A 154 6.63 -17.25 -4.90
N VAL A 155 7.28 -17.93 -3.96
CA VAL A 155 8.62 -18.54 -4.19
C VAL A 155 8.54 -19.65 -5.21
N LYS A 156 7.43 -20.41 -5.21
CA LYS A 156 7.18 -21.52 -6.13
C LYS A 156 7.01 -21.03 -7.57
N ASP A 157 6.14 -20.03 -7.76
CA ASP A 157 5.77 -19.53 -9.09
C ASP A 157 6.75 -18.50 -9.63
N LYS A 158 7.59 -17.92 -8.74
CA LYS A 158 8.50 -16.79 -9.01
C LYS A 158 7.76 -15.58 -9.60
N LYS A 159 6.57 -15.29 -9.03
CA LYS A 159 5.67 -14.26 -9.48
C LYS A 159 5.08 -13.50 -8.29
N TRP A 160 4.69 -12.25 -8.55
CA TRP A 160 3.88 -11.45 -7.66
C TRP A 160 2.40 -11.71 -7.94
N TYR A 161 1.65 -11.79 -6.85
CA TYR A 161 0.19 -11.79 -6.86
C TYR A 161 -0.31 -10.63 -6.00
N TYR A 162 -1.45 -10.08 -6.37
CA TYR A 162 -2.10 -9.08 -5.55
C TYR A 162 -3.59 -9.39 -5.37
N LYS A 163 -4.19 -8.77 -4.38
CA LYS A 163 -5.61 -8.86 -4.08
C LYS A 163 -6.08 -7.49 -3.63
N ASP A 164 -7.17 -7.01 -4.22
CA ASP A 164 -7.89 -5.81 -3.81
C ASP A 164 -8.98 -6.22 -2.80
N GLU A 165 -8.90 -5.71 -1.57
CA GLU A 165 -9.87 -6.02 -0.51
C GLU A 165 -11.17 -5.23 -0.63
N ASP A 166 -11.17 -4.13 -1.38
CA ASP A 166 -12.37 -3.34 -1.68
C ASP A 166 -13.16 -3.85 -2.88
N TRP A 167 -12.56 -4.73 -3.69
CA TRP A 167 -13.20 -5.26 -4.89
C TRP A 167 -14.24 -6.35 -4.56
N PRO A 168 -15.42 -6.36 -5.21
CA PRO A 168 -16.49 -7.31 -4.90
C PRO A 168 -16.08 -8.79 -4.99
N ASN A 169 -15.16 -9.13 -5.89
CA ASN A 169 -14.74 -10.51 -6.15
C ASN A 169 -13.46 -10.95 -5.43
N LYS A 170 -12.84 -10.10 -4.63
CA LYS A 170 -11.71 -10.39 -3.71
C LYS A 170 -10.82 -11.60 -4.08
N ARG A 171 -10.41 -11.71 -5.33
CA ARG A 171 -9.59 -12.83 -5.81
C ARG A 171 -8.12 -12.41 -5.94
N TRP A 172 -7.23 -13.39 -5.88
CA TRP A 172 -5.83 -13.19 -6.18
C TRP A 172 -5.61 -13.12 -7.69
N GLU A 173 -4.92 -12.11 -8.14
CA GLU A 173 -4.57 -11.88 -9.54
C GLU A 173 -3.04 -11.77 -9.67
N GLU A 174 -2.49 -12.18 -10.82
CA GLU A 174 -1.08 -11.97 -11.13
C GLU A 174 -0.83 -10.47 -11.37
N LEU A 175 0.23 -9.94 -10.78
CA LEU A 175 0.60 -8.53 -10.87
C LEU A 175 1.29 -8.19 -12.19
#